data_99e606c8198ba60ce14a22a3e8235eb9
#
_entry.id   99e606c8198ba60ce14a22a3e8235eb9
#
_cell.length_a   1.000
_cell.length_b   1.000
_cell.length_c   1.000
_cell.angle_alpha   90.00
_cell.angle_beta   90.00
_cell.angle_gamma   90.00
#
_symmetry.space_group_name_H-M   'P 1'
#
loop_
_entity.id
_entity.type
_entity.pdbx_description
1 polymer ?
#
loop_
_entity_poly.entity_id
_entity_poly.type
_entity_poly.pdbx_seq_one_letter_code
_entity_poly.pdbx_strand_id
1 'polypeptide(L)'
;FTGGAVSCQSQKNDLVFEHQGDTVTIVHIARPANYLLLPIQESSKEGLVRLDTGSPADTDMDVRLATDSVEYYVPFALPQGSEEATVIIKKVAADALCWDSIRVSDTFDTANRDKFRPVYHHTPLYGWMNDANGLVYKDGEYHLYFQYNPYGSVWGNMHWGHSVSKDLVHWEHLDPAIARDTLGHIFSGSAIVDKHNSAGYGENTIVAFYTSHRNIPGGQSQVQSMAYSTDNGRTYT
;
A
#
# COMPACT_ATOMS: atom_id res chain seq x y z
N PHE A 1 -2.78 -23.90 37.17
CA PHE A 1 -2.45 -23.21 35.89
C PHE A 1 -3.54 -22.17 35.66
N THR A 2 -3.27 -20.94 36.05
CA THR A 2 -4.13 -19.77 35.78
C THR A 2 -3.69 -19.16 34.48
N GLY A 3 -4.47 -19.41 33.43
CA GLY A 3 -4.32 -18.75 32.13
C GLY A 3 -4.80 -17.30 32.26
N GLY A 4 -3.85 -16.35 32.23
CA GLY A 4 -4.17 -14.93 32.16
C GLY A 4 -4.80 -14.61 30.81
N ALA A 5 -6.05 -14.18 30.83
CA ALA A 5 -6.68 -13.54 29.67
C ALA A 5 -5.97 -12.21 29.43
N VAL A 6 -5.22 -12.11 28.34
CA VAL A 6 -4.68 -10.83 27.85
C VAL A 6 -5.87 -10.01 27.39
N SER A 7 -6.20 -8.99 28.15
CA SER A 7 -7.31 -8.06 27.91
C SER A 7 -7.05 -7.26 26.63
N CYS A 8 -7.95 -7.41 25.66
CA CYS A 8 -8.00 -6.67 24.40
C CYS A 8 -8.56 -5.24 24.57
N GLN A 9 -8.32 -4.57 25.71
CA GLN A 9 -8.92 -3.29 26.06
C GLN A 9 -8.01 -2.06 25.92
N SER A 10 -6.72 -2.21 25.55
CA SER A 10 -5.78 -1.07 25.48
C SER A 10 -5.75 -0.29 24.16
N GLN A 11 -6.39 -0.76 23.10
CA GLN A 11 -6.21 -0.19 21.75
C GLN A 11 -7.10 1.02 21.42
N LYS A 12 -8.21 1.24 22.10
CA LYS A 12 -9.07 2.42 21.83
C LYS A 12 -8.51 3.75 22.37
N ASN A 13 -7.58 3.70 23.31
CA ASN A 13 -7.05 4.92 23.96
C ASN A 13 -5.91 5.60 23.16
N ASP A 14 -5.43 4.99 22.10
CA ASP A 14 -4.31 5.51 21.30
C ASP A 14 -4.76 6.27 20.05
N LEU A 15 -6.07 6.26 19.72
CA LEU A 15 -6.66 6.95 18.58
C LEU A 15 -7.58 8.09 19.05
N VAL A 16 -7.35 9.28 18.49
CA VAL A 16 -8.24 10.44 18.67
C VAL A 16 -8.69 10.92 17.29
N PHE A 17 -10.01 10.99 17.10
CA PHE A 17 -10.62 11.48 15.86
C PHE A 17 -11.07 12.92 16.03
N GLU A 18 -10.50 13.83 15.26
CA GLU A 18 -10.90 15.24 15.18
C GLU A 18 -11.67 15.46 13.87
N HIS A 19 -12.99 15.55 13.94
CA HIS A 19 -13.82 15.84 12.79
C HIS A 19 -13.82 17.34 12.48
N GLN A 20 -13.38 17.69 11.27
CA GLN A 20 -13.35 19.06 10.74
C GLN A 20 -14.42 19.23 9.68
N GLY A 21 -15.59 19.73 10.08
CA GLY A 21 -16.79 19.75 9.23
C GLY A 21 -17.32 18.34 8.96
N ASP A 22 -18.04 18.18 7.84
CA ASP A 22 -18.82 16.96 7.58
C ASP A 22 -18.02 15.80 6.97
N THR A 23 -16.85 16.07 6.39
CA THR A 23 -16.15 15.09 5.55
C THR A 23 -14.64 15.05 5.67
N VAL A 24 -14.06 15.75 6.63
CA VAL A 24 -12.61 15.71 6.92
C VAL A 24 -12.41 15.28 8.35
N THR A 25 -11.55 14.31 8.57
CA THR A 25 -11.19 13.84 9.91
C THR A 25 -9.68 13.74 10.01
N ILE A 26 -9.11 14.30 11.06
CA ILE A 26 -7.73 14.11 11.44
C ILE A 26 -7.69 13.00 12.50
N VAL A 27 -6.93 11.96 12.23
CA VAL A 27 -6.72 10.84 13.14
C VAL A 27 -5.36 11.00 13.80
N HIS A 28 -5.35 11.33 15.06
CA HIS A 28 -4.14 11.40 15.88
C HIS A 28 -3.89 10.03 16.50
N ILE A 29 -2.69 9.52 16.37
CA ILE A 29 -2.29 8.18 16.81
C ILE A 29 -1.12 8.35 17.78
N ALA A 30 -1.37 8.12 19.07
CA ALA A 30 -0.32 8.06 20.07
C ALA A 30 0.31 6.67 20.06
N ARG A 31 1.64 6.58 20.00
CA ARG A 31 2.38 5.31 19.94
C ARG A 31 1.89 4.42 18.79
N PRO A 32 2.13 4.83 17.54
CA PRO A 32 1.66 4.08 16.38
C PRO A 32 2.26 2.67 16.37
N ALA A 33 1.39 1.67 16.14
CA ALA A 33 1.77 0.32 15.78
C ALA A 33 2.24 0.29 14.32
N ASN A 34 2.53 -0.90 13.76
CA ASN A 34 2.97 -1.01 12.36
C ASN A 34 1.91 -0.57 11.35
N TYR A 35 0.63 -0.73 11.71
CA TYR A 35 -0.48 -0.47 10.81
C TYR A 35 -1.65 0.24 11.48
N LEU A 36 -2.31 1.11 10.71
CA LEU A 36 -3.69 1.50 10.91
C LEU A 36 -4.56 0.57 10.07
N LEU A 37 -5.37 -0.27 10.69
CA LEU A 37 -6.29 -1.16 10.00
C LEU A 37 -7.53 -0.38 9.60
N LEU A 38 -7.73 -0.26 8.29
CA LEU A 38 -8.83 0.47 7.67
C LEU A 38 -9.97 -0.51 7.34
N PRO A 39 -11.18 -0.31 7.89
CA PRO A 39 -12.35 -1.12 7.58
C PRO A 39 -12.90 -0.76 6.19
N ILE A 40 -13.05 -1.75 5.33
CA ILE A 40 -13.48 -1.58 3.94
C ILE A 40 -14.93 -2.03 3.76
N GLN A 41 -15.65 -1.27 2.93
CA GLN A 41 -16.92 -1.61 2.34
C GLN A 41 -16.88 -1.25 0.85
N GLU A 42 -16.84 -2.25 -0.02
CA GLU A 42 -16.63 -2.05 -1.47
C GLU A 42 -17.73 -1.22 -2.15
N SER A 43 -18.93 -1.23 -1.60
CA SER A 43 -20.04 -0.41 -2.10
C SER A 43 -19.98 1.06 -1.67
N SER A 44 -19.09 1.42 -0.74
CA SER A 44 -18.91 2.81 -0.30
C SER A 44 -18.25 3.67 -1.37
N LYS A 45 -18.51 4.98 -1.30
CA LYS A 45 -17.78 5.95 -2.11
C LYS A 45 -16.32 6.02 -1.67
N GLU A 46 -15.45 6.31 -2.62
CA GLU A 46 -14.03 6.53 -2.33
C GLU A 46 -13.82 7.77 -1.46
N GLY A 47 -13.23 7.55 -0.30
CA GLY A 47 -12.58 8.55 0.52
C GLY A 47 -11.11 8.68 0.16
N LEU A 48 -10.42 9.62 0.80
CA LEU A 48 -8.99 9.84 0.63
C LEU A 48 -8.31 9.65 1.99
N VAL A 49 -7.28 8.82 2.03
CA VAL A 49 -6.48 8.57 3.23
C VAL A 49 -5.04 8.95 2.98
N ARG A 50 -4.44 9.75 3.85
CA ARG A 50 -3.06 10.21 3.72
C ARG A 50 -2.35 10.17 5.07
N LEU A 51 -1.14 9.63 5.10
CA LEU A 51 -0.22 9.89 6.21
C LEU A 51 0.27 11.34 6.09
N ASP A 52 0.13 12.10 7.16
CA ASP A 52 0.58 13.50 7.22
C ASP A 52 1.94 13.56 7.91
N THR A 53 2.99 13.68 7.12
CA THR A 53 4.37 13.85 7.59
C THR A 53 4.84 15.29 7.50
N GLY A 54 3.99 16.18 6.98
CA GLY A 54 4.34 17.56 6.62
C GLY A 54 5.18 17.65 5.34
N SER A 55 5.37 16.55 4.64
CA SER A 55 6.13 16.50 3.39
C SER A 55 5.26 16.90 2.18
N PRO A 56 5.81 17.66 1.22
CA PRO A 56 5.11 17.90 -0.05
C PRO A 56 4.93 16.60 -0.88
N ALA A 57 5.60 15.51 -0.49
CA ALA A 57 5.47 14.19 -1.12
C ALA A 57 4.30 13.37 -0.55
N ASP A 58 3.65 13.82 0.53
CA ASP A 58 2.51 13.13 1.12
C ASP A 58 1.36 13.00 0.10
N THR A 59 0.91 11.76 -0.15
CA THR A 59 -0.01 11.44 -1.24
C THR A 59 -1.31 10.85 -0.68
N ASP A 60 -2.45 11.33 -1.20
CA ASP A 60 -3.77 10.76 -0.89
C ASP A 60 -3.94 9.41 -1.59
N MET A 61 -4.40 8.39 -0.85
CA MET A 61 -4.82 7.09 -1.35
C MET A 61 -6.35 7.00 -1.40
N ASP A 62 -6.90 6.46 -2.48
CA ASP A 62 -8.32 6.25 -2.64
C ASP A 62 -8.73 4.99 -1.85
N VAL A 63 -9.61 5.12 -0.87
CA VAL A 63 -10.02 4.01 0.01
C VAL A 63 -11.53 4.04 0.23
N ARG A 64 -12.20 2.90 0.07
CA ARG A 64 -13.65 2.75 0.31
C ARG A 64 -13.91 2.37 1.77
N LEU A 65 -13.82 3.35 2.65
CA LEU A 65 -14.04 3.12 4.08
C LEU A 65 -15.50 2.76 4.37
N ALA A 66 -15.69 1.89 5.35
CA ALA A 66 -16.99 1.39 5.77
C ALA A 66 -17.92 2.51 6.25
N THR A 67 -19.08 2.64 5.62
CA THR A 67 -20.12 3.61 6.00
C THR A 67 -21.20 2.99 6.87
N ASP A 68 -21.59 1.74 6.61
CA ASP A 68 -22.67 1.02 7.32
C ASP A 68 -22.36 -0.46 7.62
N SER A 69 -21.35 -1.05 6.96
CA SER A 69 -20.92 -2.43 7.21
C SER A 69 -19.41 -2.59 6.96
N VAL A 70 -18.75 -3.47 7.73
CA VAL A 70 -17.34 -3.82 7.50
C VAL A 70 -17.26 -5.17 6.80
N GLU A 71 -16.75 -5.19 5.57
CA GLU A 71 -16.56 -6.42 4.81
C GLU A 71 -15.20 -7.08 5.12
N TYR A 72 -14.14 -6.27 5.20
CA TYR A 72 -12.79 -6.69 5.56
C TYR A 72 -11.93 -5.50 5.97
N TYR A 73 -10.67 -5.76 6.31
CA TYR A 73 -9.69 -4.73 6.66
C TYR A 73 -8.52 -4.74 5.69
N VAL A 74 -7.91 -3.56 5.49
CA VAL A 74 -6.62 -3.41 4.82
C VAL A 74 -5.63 -2.72 5.74
N PRO A 75 -4.33 -3.06 5.66
CA PRO A 75 -3.29 -2.41 6.46
C PRO A 75 -2.84 -1.11 5.77
N PHE A 76 -2.87 -0.01 6.49
CA PHE A 76 -2.25 1.25 6.10
C PHE A 76 -0.98 1.41 6.95
N ALA A 77 0.19 1.40 6.33
CA ALA A 77 1.46 1.43 7.03
C ALA A 77 1.65 2.76 7.79
N LEU A 78 2.11 2.65 9.03
CA LEU A 78 2.45 3.78 9.89
C LEU A 78 3.98 3.86 10.08
N PRO A 79 4.53 5.06 10.36
CA PRO A 79 5.96 5.23 10.58
C PRO A 79 6.40 4.49 11.83
N GLN A 80 7.35 3.58 11.66
CA GLN A 80 7.86 2.77 12.77
C GLN A 80 8.80 3.58 13.67
N GLY A 81 8.71 3.34 14.97
CA GLY A 81 9.58 3.99 15.96
C GLY A 81 9.25 5.44 16.24
N SER A 82 8.13 5.96 15.72
CA SER A 82 7.64 7.30 16.03
C SER A 82 6.82 7.29 17.33
N GLU A 83 6.85 8.40 18.09
CA GLU A 83 6.01 8.54 19.28
C GLU A 83 4.56 8.87 18.92
N GLU A 84 4.34 9.47 17.76
CA GLU A 84 3.02 9.84 17.24
C GLU A 84 2.97 9.75 15.71
N ALA A 85 1.76 9.61 15.17
CA ALA A 85 1.48 9.72 13.74
C ALA A 85 0.15 10.43 13.53
N THR A 86 0.01 11.10 12.39
CA THR A 86 -1.23 11.77 11.98
C THR A 86 -1.67 11.23 10.62
N VAL A 87 -2.94 10.83 10.53
CA VAL A 87 -3.56 10.40 9.27
C VAL A 87 -4.74 11.32 8.98
N ILE A 88 -4.77 11.88 7.77
CA ILE A 88 -5.87 12.72 7.30
C ILE A 88 -6.79 11.88 6.42
N ILE A 89 -8.06 11.84 6.78
CA ILE A 89 -9.11 11.15 6.03
C ILE A 89 -10.12 12.18 5.53
N LYS A 90 -10.41 12.16 4.22
CA LYS A 90 -11.30 13.12 3.57
C LYS A 90 -12.43 12.42 2.80
N LYS A 91 -13.52 13.12 2.53
CA LYS A 91 -14.70 12.65 1.79
C LYS A 91 -15.44 11.49 2.47
N VAL A 92 -15.29 11.33 3.79
CA VAL A 92 -15.98 10.34 4.59
C VAL A 92 -16.82 11.07 5.64
N ALA A 93 -18.10 10.72 5.72
CA ALA A 93 -19.03 11.37 6.64
C ALA A 93 -18.65 11.14 8.10
N ALA A 94 -18.87 12.14 8.96
CA ALA A 94 -18.49 12.08 10.38
C ALA A 94 -19.29 11.03 11.20
N ASP A 95 -20.40 10.54 10.67
CA ASP A 95 -21.25 9.48 11.26
C ASP A 95 -21.02 8.09 10.64
N ALA A 96 -20.00 7.92 9.78
CA ALA A 96 -19.69 6.64 9.14
C ALA A 96 -19.20 5.60 10.17
N LEU A 97 -19.57 4.32 9.95
CA LEU A 97 -19.20 3.20 10.83
C LEU A 97 -17.67 3.01 10.97
N CYS A 98 -16.90 3.45 10.00
CA CYS A 98 -15.45 3.27 10.02
C CYS A 98 -14.79 3.87 11.26
N TRP A 99 -15.32 4.95 11.81
CA TRP A 99 -14.74 5.61 13.00
C TRP A 99 -14.78 4.73 14.25
N ASP A 100 -15.77 3.86 14.36
CA ASP A 100 -15.85 2.88 15.45
C ASP A 100 -15.01 1.62 15.19
N SER A 101 -14.56 1.43 13.95
CA SER A 101 -13.94 0.19 13.48
C SER A 101 -12.46 0.32 13.14
N ILE A 102 -11.95 1.53 12.88
CA ILE A 102 -10.52 1.80 12.69
C ILE A 102 -9.76 1.43 13.96
N ARG A 103 -8.62 0.77 13.82
CA ARG A 103 -7.76 0.36 14.93
C ARG A 103 -6.30 0.27 14.53
N VAL A 104 -5.38 0.42 15.47
CA VAL A 104 -3.94 0.15 15.29
C VAL A 104 -3.62 -1.32 15.52
N SER A 105 -2.62 -1.85 14.84
CA SER A 105 -2.14 -3.23 15.00
C SER A 105 -0.68 -3.37 14.57
N ASP A 106 0.07 -4.18 15.30
CA ASP A 106 1.45 -4.56 14.91
C ASP A 106 1.46 -5.65 13.82
N THR A 107 0.35 -6.31 13.60
CA THR A 107 0.24 -7.42 12.65
C THR A 107 -0.98 -7.28 11.77
N PHE A 108 -0.89 -7.82 10.56
CA PHE A 108 -2.01 -8.01 9.67
C PHE A 108 -2.03 -9.48 9.20
N ASP A 109 -3.17 -10.15 9.37
CA ASP A 109 -3.31 -11.55 8.95
C ASP A 109 -3.43 -11.63 7.42
N THR A 110 -2.38 -12.11 6.77
CA THR A 110 -2.31 -12.34 5.33
C THR A 110 -2.67 -13.78 4.93
N ALA A 111 -3.05 -14.63 5.88
CA ALA A 111 -3.50 -15.99 5.59
C ALA A 111 -4.88 -15.97 4.92
N ASN A 112 -4.89 -15.71 3.63
CA ASN A 112 -6.10 -15.72 2.83
C ASN A 112 -6.66 -17.15 2.72
N ARG A 113 -7.84 -17.36 3.29
CA ARG A 113 -8.58 -18.63 3.31
C ARG A 113 -9.79 -18.63 2.37
N ASP A 114 -9.85 -17.66 1.46
CA ASP A 114 -10.94 -17.57 0.49
C ASP A 114 -10.96 -18.81 -0.41
N LYS A 115 -12.14 -19.39 -0.59
CA LYS A 115 -12.35 -20.60 -1.42
C LYS A 115 -11.97 -20.38 -2.89
N PHE A 116 -11.94 -19.15 -3.37
CA PHE A 116 -11.59 -18.81 -4.74
C PHE A 116 -10.11 -18.48 -4.92
N ARG A 117 -9.31 -18.47 -3.84
CA ARG A 117 -7.87 -18.23 -3.98
C ARG A 117 -7.23 -19.32 -4.84
N PRO A 118 -6.51 -18.95 -5.91
CA PRO A 118 -5.79 -19.92 -6.75
C PRO A 118 -4.76 -20.70 -5.93
N VAL A 119 -4.61 -22.00 -6.26
CA VAL A 119 -3.69 -22.89 -5.55
C VAL A 119 -2.25 -22.75 -6.07
N TYR A 120 -2.08 -22.46 -7.37
CA TYR A 120 -0.77 -22.44 -8.02
C TYR A 120 -0.48 -21.16 -8.84
N HIS A 121 -1.48 -20.34 -9.14
CA HIS A 121 -1.23 -19.04 -9.75
C HIS A 121 -0.68 -18.05 -8.71
N HIS A 122 0.27 -17.23 -9.11
CA HIS A 122 0.73 -16.13 -8.28
C HIS A 122 -0.42 -15.16 -8.00
N THR A 123 -0.59 -14.79 -6.74
CA THR A 123 -1.54 -13.77 -6.27
C THR A 123 -0.88 -12.95 -5.17
N PRO A 124 -1.24 -11.68 -4.98
CA PRO A 124 -0.77 -10.92 -3.82
C PRO A 124 -1.33 -11.54 -2.53
N LEU A 125 -0.75 -11.20 -1.39
CA LEU A 125 -1.24 -11.65 -0.08
C LEU A 125 -2.64 -11.11 0.21
N TYR A 126 -2.94 -9.89 -0.26
CA TYR A 126 -4.23 -9.20 -0.17
C TYR A 126 -4.29 -8.12 -1.25
N GLY A 127 -5.45 -7.48 -1.41
CA GLY A 127 -5.63 -6.39 -2.36
C GLY A 127 -5.88 -6.85 -3.80
N TRP A 128 -5.78 -5.93 -4.75
CA TRP A 128 -6.01 -6.13 -6.17
C TRP A 128 -4.69 -6.28 -6.93
N MET A 129 -4.66 -7.18 -7.90
CA MET A 129 -3.54 -7.37 -8.82
C MET A 129 -4.03 -7.39 -10.26
N ASN A 130 -3.28 -6.73 -11.16
CA ASN A 130 -3.37 -6.93 -12.61
C ASN A 130 -1.95 -7.01 -13.20
N ASP A 131 -1.70 -6.56 -14.37
CA ASP A 131 -0.48 -6.67 -15.18
C ASP A 131 0.80 -7.08 -14.45
N ALA A 132 1.32 -8.25 -14.74
CA ALA A 132 2.71 -8.57 -14.46
C ALA A 132 3.61 -7.66 -15.29
N ASN A 133 4.59 -7.00 -14.67
CA ASN A 133 5.48 -6.06 -15.35
C ASN A 133 6.88 -6.06 -14.72
N GLY A 134 7.82 -5.31 -15.28
CA GLY A 134 9.15 -5.14 -14.72
C GLY A 134 9.94 -6.44 -14.51
N LEU A 135 9.63 -7.52 -15.24
CA LEU A 135 10.25 -8.83 -15.05
C LEU A 135 11.75 -8.75 -15.26
N VAL A 136 12.53 -9.15 -14.25
CA VAL A 136 13.99 -9.12 -14.33
C VAL A 136 14.60 -10.28 -13.52
N TYR A 137 15.72 -10.81 -13.99
CA TYR A 137 16.53 -11.80 -13.26
C TYR A 137 17.85 -11.17 -12.85
N LYS A 138 18.16 -11.23 -11.55
CA LYS A 138 19.41 -10.72 -11.00
C LYS A 138 19.83 -11.50 -9.77
N ASP A 139 21.12 -11.79 -9.66
CA ASP A 139 21.78 -12.41 -8.50
C ASP A 139 21.06 -13.67 -7.96
N GLY A 140 20.56 -14.51 -8.90
CA GLY A 140 19.88 -15.76 -8.55
C GLY A 140 18.40 -15.64 -8.22
N GLU A 141 17.82 -14.45 -8.35
CA GLU A 141 16.41 -14.19 -8.08
C GLU A 141 15.68 -13.73 -9.35
N TYR A 142 14.50 -14.27 -9.58
CA TYR A 142 13.50 -13.77 -10.53
C TYR A 142 12.64 -12.76 -9.79
N HIS A 143 12.58 -11.54 -10.29
CA HIS A 143 11.73 -10.48 -9.78
C HIS A 143 10.47 -10.39 -10.62
N LEU A 144 9.32 -10.46 -9.97
CA LEU A 144 8.00 -10.23 -10.52
C LEU A 144 7.43 -8.98 -9.89
N TYR A 145 7.32 -7.92 -10.67
CA TYR A 145 6.51 -6.76 -10.28
C TYR A 145 5.14 -6.86 -10.94
N PHE A 146 4.15 -6.22 -10.35
CA PHE A 146 2.78 -6.25 -10.84
C PHE A 146 2.03 -4.99 -10.42
N GLN A 147 1.01 -4.64 -11.19
CA GLN A 147 0.11 -3.57 -10.83
C GLN A 147 -0.66 -3.97 -9.57
N TYR A 148 -0.66 -3.11 -8.56
CA TYR A 148 -1.13 -3.47 -7.23
C TYR A 148 -1.92 -2.35 -6.56
N ASN A 149 -3.10 -2.68 -6.04
CA ASN A 149 -3.83 -1.83 -5.10
C ASN A 149 -3.88 -2.50 -3.72
N PRO A 150 -3.14 -2.02 -2.71
CA PRO A 150 -3.16 -2.60 -1.37
C PRO A 150 -4.38 -2.19 -0.53
N TYR A 151 -5.21 -1.25 -1.01
CA TYR A 151 -6.26 -0.62 -0.21
C TYR A 151 -7.68 -1.00 -0.62
N GLY A 152 -7.85 -2.06 -1.38
CA GLY A 152 -9.16 -2.56 -1.79
C GLY A 152 -9.06 -3.74 -2.74
N SER A 153 -10.21 -4.35 -3.08
CA SER A 153 -10.32 -5.50 -3.98
C SER A 153 -10.67 -5.11 -5.42
N VAL A 154 -10.54 -3.83 -5.77
CA VAL A 154 -10.80 -3.30 -7.11
C VAL A 154 -9.61 -2.52 -7.64
N TRP A 155 -9.60 -2.26 -8.95
CA TRP A 155 -8.57 -1.45 -9.57
C TRP A 155 -8.51 -0.04 -8.95
N GLY A 156 -7.34 0.45 -8.65
CA GLY A 156 -7.08 1.76 -8.06
C GLY A 156 -5.66 1.85 -7.50
N ASN A 157 -5.23 3.01 -7.03
CA ASN A 157 -3.96 3.23 -6.31
C ASN A 157 -2.76 2.48 -6.89
N MET A 158 -2.59 2.40 -8.20
CA MET A 158 -1.57 1.53 -8.78
C MET A 158 -0.18 1.81 -8.22
N HIS A 159 0.36 0.78 -7.58
CA HIS A 159 1.73 0.61 -7.15
C HIS A 159 2.38 -0.48 -8.01
N TRP A 160 3.68 -0.62 -7.96
CA TRP A 160 4.33 -1.87 -8.30
C TRP A 160 4.43 -2.74 -7.06
N GLY A 161 3.56 -3.74 -6.95
CA GLY A 161 3.73 -4.85 -6.02
C GLY A 161 4.96 -5.66 -6.41
N HIS A 162 5.54 -6.43 -5.48
CA HIS A 162 6.78 -7.13 -5.71
C HIS A 162 6.79 -8.52 -5.10
N SER A 163 7.26 -9.49 -5.86
CA SER A 163 7.58 -10.82 -5.38
C SER A 163 8.87 -11.32 -6.02
N VAL A 164 9.60 -12.16 -5.29
CA VAL A 164 10.84 -12.79 -5.77
C VAL A 164 10.75 -14.30 -5.70
N SER A 165 11.45 -14.98 -6.60
CA SER A 165 11.54 -16.45 -6.64
C SER A 165 12.92 -16.89 -7.12
N LYS A 166 13.38 -18.05 -6.63
CA LYS A 166 14.59 -18.72 -7.13
C LYS A 166 14.30 -19.75 -8.21
N ASP A 167 13.06 -20.19 -8.33
CA ASP A 167 12.66 -21.34 -9.16
C ASP A 167 11.39 -21.09 -10.00
N LEU A 168 10.78 -19.88 -9.94
CA LEU A 168 9.54 -19.50 -10.61
C LEU A 168 8.29 -20.25 -10.10
N VAL A 169 8.41 -21.04 -9.06
CA VAL A 169 7.32 -21.81 -8.46
C VAL A 169 7.00 -21.32 -7.06
N HIS A 170 8.04 -21.13 -6.24
CA HIS A 170 7.91 -20.63 -4.88
C HIS A 170 8.24 -19.14 -4.85
N TRP A 171 7.27 -18.33 -4.44
CA TRP A 171 7.36 -16.88 -4.43
C TRP A 171 7.36 -16.35 -3.00
N GLU A 172 8.30 -15.48 -2.72
CA GLU A 172 8.33 -14.63 -1.54
C GLU A 172 7.73 -13.26 -1.88
N HIS A 173 6.73 -12.84 -1.11
CA HIS A 173 6.12 -11.53 -1.26
C HIS A 173 6.92 -10.50 -0.48
N LEU A 174 7.18 -9.37 -1.12
CA LEU A 174 7.87 -8.22 -0.54
C LEU A 174 6.93 -7.03 -0.46
N ASP A 175 7.37 -5.97 0.21
CA ASP A 175 6.66 -4.70 0.19
C ASP A 175 6.58 -4.14 -1.24
N PRO A 176 5.59 -3.30 -1.55
CA PRO A 176 5.52 -2.63 -2.85
C PRO A 176 6.82 -1.91 -3.17
N ALA A 177 7.41 -2.21 -4.34
CA ALA A 177 8.70 -1.68 -4.74
C ALA A 177 8.64 -0.19 -5.11
N ILE A 178 7.57 0.22 -5.80
CA ILE A 178 7.34 1.62 -6.19
C ILE A 178 5.90 1.97 -5.82
N ALA A 179 5.76 2.84 -4.84
CA ALA A 179 4.45 3.29 -4.36
C ALA A 179 3.92 4.46 -5.21
N ARG A 180 2.59 4.56 -5.31
CA ARG A 180 1.91 5.75 -5.84
C ARG A 180 2.43 7.00 -5.13
N ASP A 181 2.73 8.03 -5.91
CA ASP A 181 3.33 9.26 -5.46
C ASP A 181 2.55 10.50 -5.94
N THR A 182 3.15 11.69 -5.83
CA THR A 182 2.55 12.96 -6.26
C THR A 182 2.41 13.10 -7.79
N LEU A 183 3.12 12.29 -8.58
CA LEU A 183 2.94 12.19 -10.02
C LEU A 183 1.76 11.28 -10.40
N GLY A 184 1.21 10.54 -9.43
CA GLY A 184 0.02 9.73 -9.57
C GLY A 184 0.24 8.23 -9.46
N HIS A 185 -0.56 7.46 -10.18
CA HIS A 185 -0.45 6.00 -10.26
C HIS A 185 0.85 5.58 -10.94
N ILE A 186 1.42 4.50 -10.49
CA ILE A 186 2.60 3.86 -11.11
C ILE A 186 2.09 2.78 -12.06
N PHE A 187 1.95 3.12 -13.35
CA PHE A 187 1.47 2.18 -14.37
C PHE A 187 2.57 1.21 -14.82
N SER A 188 2.17 0.22 -15.57
CA SER A 188 3.03 -0.85 -16.05
C SER A 188 4.25 -0.35 -16.83
N GLY A 189 5.30 -1.14 -16.78
CA GLY A 189 6.55 -0.82 -17.43
C GLY A 189 7.50 -2.02 -17.50
N SER A 190 8.78 -1.73 -17.60
CA SER A 190 9.84 -2.73 -17.71
C SER A 190 10.99 -2.44 -16.76
N ALA A 191 11.81 -3.46 -16.49
CA ALA A 191 13.03 -3.30 -15.72
C ALA A 191 14.20 -3.97 -16.43
N ILE A 192 15.39 -3.43 -16.24
CA ILE A 192 16.64 -3.99 -16.77
C ILE A 192 17.72 -3.97 -15.67
N VAL A 193 18.71 -4.85 -15.81
CA VAL A 193 19.96 -4.75 -15.04
C VAL A 193 20.97 -3.95 -15.84
N ASP A 194 21.34 -2.78 -15.37
CA ASP A 194 22.40 -1.95 -15.97
C ASP A 194 23.79 -2.50 -15.61
N LYS A 195 24.25 -3.46 -16.38
CA LYS A 195 25.52 -4.17 -16.14
C LYS A 195 26.75 -3.27 -16.27
N HIS A 196 26.65 -2.18 -17.03
CA HIS A 196 27.78 -1.35 -17.42
C HIS A 196 27.69 0.06 -16.88
N ASN A 197 26.76 0.32 -15.94
CA ASN A 197 26.54 1.66 -15.39
C ASN A 197 26.24 2.72 -16.48
N SER A 198 25.50 2.32 -17.51
CA SER A 198 25.12 3.21 -18.61
C SER A 198 24.18 4.34 -18.16
N ALA A 199 23.36 4.07 -17.12
CA ALA A 199 22.46 5.05 -16.51
C ALA A 199 23.15 5.94 -15.45
N GLY A 200 24.35 5.59 -15.00
CA GLY A 200 25.11 6.37 -14.03
C GLY A 200 24.79 6.12 -12.55
N TYR A 201 23.97 5.08 -12.25
CA TYR A 201 23.54 4.75 -10.87
C TYR A 201 24.35 3.64 -10.20
N GLY A 202 25.36 3.12 -10.88
CA GLY A 202 26.21 2.02 -10.43
C GLY A 202 26.06 0.78 -11.29
N GLU A 203 27.12 -0.04 -11.34
CA GLU A 203 27.09 -1.30 -12.07
C GLU A 203 26.10 -2.28 -11.43
N ASN A 204 25.42 -3.06 -12.27
CA ASN A 204 24.40 -4.05 -11.84
C ASN A 204 23.19 -3.45 -11.10
N THR A 205 22.94 -2.15 -11.23
CA THR A 205 21.72 -1.50 -10.74
C THR A 205 20.51 -1.99 -11.53
N ILE A 206 19.38 -2.25 -10.85
CA ILE A 206 18.11 -2.48 -11.53
C ILE A 206 17.51 -1.10 -11.83
N VAL A 207 17.22 -0.85 -13.11
CA VAL A 207 16.56 0.38 -13.57
C VAL A 207 15.17 0.01 -14.06
N ALA A 208 14.16 0.62 -13.46
CA ALA A 208 12.75 0.47 -13.81
C ALA A 208 12.28 1.68 -14.65
N PHE A 209 11.55 1.41 -15.72
CA PHE A 209 10.89 2.42 -16.56
C PHE A 209 9.39 2.19 -16.48
N TYR A 210 8.63 3.21 -16.15
CA TYR A 210 7.18 3.11 -15.96
C TYR A 210 6.47 4.38 -16.37
N THR A 211 5.14 4.36 -16.40
CA THR A 211 4.34 5.54 -16.68
C THR A 211 3.72 6.05 -15.39
N SER A 212 4.03 7.29 -15.01
CA SER A 212 3.28 8.03 -13.99
C SER A 212 1.99 8.58 -14.60
N HIS A 213 0.85 8.25 -13.99
CA HIS A 213 -0.47 8.61 -14.48
C HIS A 213 -1.29 9.35 -13.42
N ARG A 214 -1.86 10.49 -13.80
CA ARG A 214 -2.84 11.20 -12.96
C ARG A 214 -3.91 11.88 -13.79
N ASN A 215 -5.09 12.03 -13.19
CA ASN A 215 -6.14 12.88 -13.73
C ASN A 215 -5.78 14.37 -13.49
N ILE A 216 -5.99 15.18 -14.51
CA ILE A 216 -5.80 16.64 -14.45
C ILE A 216 -7.06 17.31 -14.97
N PRO A 217 -7.29 18.61 -14.68
CA PRO A 217 -8.39 19.35 -15.27
C PRO A 217 -8.33 19.28 -16.82
N GLY A 218 -9.39 18.78 -17.42
CA GLY A 218 -9.51 18.65 -18.87
C GLY A 218 -8.91 17.39 -19.50
N GLY A 219 -8.43 16.40 -18.69
CA GLY A 219 -7.92 15.16 -19.24
C GLY A 219 -7.04 14.35 -18.28
N GLN A 220 -6.02 13.72 -18.83
CA GLN A 220 -5.07 12.89 -18.12
C GLN A 220 -3.64 13.33 -18.46
N SER A 221 -2.74 13.19 -17.48
CA SER A 221 -1.30 13.33 -17.68
C SER A 221 -0.66 11.96 -17.58
N GLN A 222 0.10 11.57 -18.60
CA GLN A 222 0.93 10.38 -18.60
C GLN A 222 2.34 10.78 -19.00
N VAL A 223 3.30 10.48 -18.14
CA VAL A 223 4.72 10.78 -18.39
C VAL A 223 5.56 9.54 -18.12
N GLN A 224 6.62 9.36 -18.89
CA GLN A 224 7.58 8.31 -18.61
C GLN A 224 8.42 8.69 -17.40
N SER A 225 8.52 7.78 -16.47
CA SER A 225 9.28 7.90 -15.25
C SER A 225 10.29 6.77 -15.15
N MET A 226 11.30 6.98 -14.35
CA MET A 226 12.35 6.01 -14.11
C MET A 226 12.68 6.01 -12.62
N ALA A 227 12.94 4.81 -12.09
CA ALA A 227 13.48 4.61 -10.76
C ALA A 227 14.59 3.57 -10.82
N TYR A 228 15.47 3.56 -9.82
CA TYR A 228 16.56 2.60 -9.77
C TYR A 228 16.72 1.98 -8.38
N SER A 229 17.27 0.77 -8.35
CA SER A 229 17.52 0.02 -7.13
C SER A 229 18.95 -0.49 -7.09
N THR A 230 19.65 -0.24 -5.98
CA THR A 230 21.01 -0.72 -5.71
C THR A 230 21.02 -1.89 -4.72
N ASP A 231 19.89 -2.28 -4.17
CA ASP A 231 19.71 -3.31 -3.13
C ASP A 231 18.96 -4.55 -3.64
N ASN A 232 19.21 -4.92 -4.89
CA ASN A 232 18.56 -6.05 -5.55
C ASN A 232 17.03 -5.93 -5.60
N GLY A 233 16.51 -4.76 -5.96
CA GLY A 233 15.09 -4.51 -6.18
C GLY A 233 14.25 -4.36 -4.91
N ARG A 234 14.85 -4.31 -3.71
CA ARG A 234 14.11 -4.19 -2.45
C ARG A 234 13.53 -2.79 -2.27
N THR A 235 14.30 -1.77 -2.62
CA THR A 235 13.86 -0.36 -2.62
C THR A 235 14.24 0.34 -3.92
N TYR A 236 13.47 1.36 -4.27
CA TYR A 236 13.68 2.17 -5.46
C TYR A 236 13.74 3.67 -5.10
N THR A 237 14.60 4.38 -5.82
CA THR A 237 14.76 5.85 -5.71
C THR A 237 14.54 6.50 -7.06
#